data_10ca3311bc0362c3e58f5284f19e5d9f
#
_entry.id   10ca3311bc0362c3e58f5284f19e5d9f
#
_cell.length_a   1.000
_cell.length_b   1.000
_cell.length_c   1.000
_cell.angle_alpha   90.00
_cell.angle_beta   90.00
_cell.angle_gamma   90.00
#
_symmetry.space_group_name_H-M   'P 1'
#
loop_
_entity.id
_entity.type
_entity.pdbx_description
1 polymer ?
#
loop_
_entity_poly.entity_id
_entity_poly.type
_entity_poly.pdbx_seq_one_letter_code
_entity_poly.pdbx_strand_id
1 'polypeptide(L)'
;MSAPPKQRQKVAKLHEKVANQRKDYLHKLSRQITNAYDAVAIENLNMRGMAQGLKLAKSTNDNGFGMLKTFLAYKLGEQGKKLVTIDKWYPSSKLCRFCKHENKELTLADRNWICPHCGAELERDINAAINIKNEGCRILGIA
;
A
#
# COMPACT_ATOMS: atom_id res chain seq x y z
N MET A 1 22.37 25.36 19.02
CA MET A 1 22.35 24.77 20.38
C MET A 1 21.76 23.36 20.31
N SER A 2 22.49 22.38 20.83
CA SER A 2 21.96 21.01 20.92
C SER A 2 21.11 20.86 22.19
N ALA A 3 19.95 20.16 22.07
CA ALA A 3 19.08 19.93 23.20
C ALA A 3 19.80 19.22 24.39
N PRO A 4 19.44 19.51 25.65
CA PRO A 4 20.05 18.88 26.83
C PRO A 4 19.94 17.36 26.79
N PRO A 5 20.93 16.61 27.34
CA PRO A 5 20.96 15.14 27.27
C PRO A 5 19.67 14.45 27.75
N LYS A 6 19.06 14.94 28.83
CA LYS A 6 17.78 14.42 29.37
C LYS A 6 16.60 14.58 28.40
N GLN A 7 16.55 15.69 27.64
CA GLN A 7 15.49 15.90 26.64
C GLN A 7 15.69 15.00 25.41
N ARG A 8 16.93 14.78 24.96
CA ARG A 8 17.23 13.82 23.87
C ARG A 8 16.78 12.41 24.24
N GLN A 9 17.03 11.98 25.47
CA GLN A 9 16.58 10.67 25.94
C GLN A 9 15.04 10.55 25.97
N LYS A 10 14.32 11.59 26.40
CA LYS A 10 12.85 11.59 26.37
C LYS A 10 12.33 11.47 24.94
N VAL A 11 12.89 12.23 24.02
CA VAL A 11 12.51 12.17 22.60
C VAL A 11 12.80 10.79 22.00
N ALA A 12 13.98 10.23 22.28
CA ALA A 12 14.35 8.89 21.83
C ALA A 12 13.37 7.82 22.34
N LYS A 13 13.00 7.85 23.62
CA LYS A 13 11.99 6.93 24.20
C LYS A 13 10.60 7.08 23.55
N LEU A 14 10.20 8.32 23.21
CA LEU A 14 8.93 8.54 22.50
C LEU A 14 8.97 7.97 21.09
N HIS A 15 10.06 8.15 20.36
CA HIS A 15 10.23 7.54 19.03
C HIS A 15 10.23 6.01 19.11
N GLU A 16 10.90 5.43 20.08
CA GLU A 16 10.88 3.98 20.32
C GLU A 16 9.47 3.48 20.62
N LYS A 17 8.74 4.17 21.49
CA LYS A 17 7.34 3.84 21.80
C LYS A 17 6.46 3.85 20.55
N VAL A 18 6.55 4.89 19.73
CA VAL A 18 5.78 4.99 18.47
C VAL A 18 6.17 3.89 17.50
N ALA A 19 7.46 3.59 17.35
CA ALA A 19 7.94 2.50 16.51
C ALA A 19 7.40 1.13 16.96
N ASN A 20 7.43 0.86 18.26
CA ASN A 20 6.91 -0.38 18.85
C ASN A 20 5.39 -0.51 18.69
N GLN A 21 4.64 0.57 18.92
CA GLN A 21 3.18 0.59 18.69
C GLN A 21 2.83 0.31 17.23
N ARG A 22 3.55 0.93 16.28
CA ARG A 22 3.37 0.69 14.83
C ARG A 22 3.66 -0.77 14.50
N LYS A 23 4.77 -1.30 14.99
CA LYS A 23 5.15 -2.69 14.74
C LYS A 23 4.10 -3.67 15.28
N ASP A 24 3.63 -3.48 16.51
CA ASP A 24 2.57 -4.29 17.10
C ASP A 24 1.27 -4.24 16.29
N TYR A 25 0.83 -3.03 15.91
CA TYR A 25 -0.34 -2.83 15.07
C TYR A 25 -0.22 -3.57 13.73
N LEU A 26 0.91 -3.40 13.04
CA LEU A 26 1.14 -4.04 11.75
C LEU A 26 1.26 -5.56 11.86
N HIS A 27 1.79 -6.08 12.97
CA HIS A 27 1.78 -7.52 13.24
C HIS A 27 0.36 -8.07 13.39
N LYS A 28 -0.51 -7.37 14.12
CA LYS A 28 -1.91 -7.75 14.29
C LYS A 28 -2.68 -7.65 12.99
N LEU A 29 -2.57 -6.53 12.29
CA LEU A 29 -3.22 -6.30 11.00
C LEU A 29 -2.82 -7.36 9.96
N SER A 30 -1.52 -7.60 9.80
CA SER A 30 -1.04 -8.61 8.84
C SER A 30 -1.52 -10.02 9.19
N ARG A 31 -1.63 -10.36 10.49
CA ARG A 31 -2.20 -11.66 10.90
C ARG A 31 -3.68 -11.77 10.58
N GLN A 32 -4.46 -10.73 10.80
CA GLN A 32 -5.87 -10.70 10.42
C GLN A 32 -6.04 -10.90 8.90
N ILE A 33 -5.27 -10.19 8.09
CA ILE A 33 -5.31 -10.31 6.62
C ILE A 33 -4.94 -11.75 6.19
N THR A 34 -3.83 -12.28 6.69
CA THR A 34 -3.37 -13.61 6.27
C THR A 34 -4.27 -14.75 6.74
N ASN A 35 -5.02 -14.56 7.84
CA ASN A 35 -6.01 -15.53 8.27
C ASN A 35 -7.30 -15.46 7.45
N ALA A 36 -7.66 -14.28 6.95
CA ALA A 36 -8.92 -14.06 6.24
C ALA A 36 -8.85 -14.40 4.74
N TYR A 37 -7.65 -14.33 4.13
CA TYR A 37 -7.48 -14.45 2.68
C TYR A 37 -6.41 -15.48 2.32
N ASP A 38 -6.58 -16.15 1.16
CA ASP A 38 -5.63 -17.15 0.65
C ASP A 38 -4.56 -16.53 -0.24
N ALA A 39 -4.82 -15.35 -0.78
CA ALA A 39 -3.85 -14.56 -1.54
C ALA A 39 -4.04 -13.08 -1.28
N VAL A 40 -2.94 -12.32 -1.35
CA VAL A 40 -2.94 -10.86 -1.23
C VAL A 40 -2.19 -10.28 -2.41
N ALA A 41 -2.81 -9.35 -3.12
CA ALA A 41 -2.17 -8.60 -4.20
C ALA A 41 -1.83 -7.18 -3.72
N ILE A 42 -0.62 -6.74 -4.00
CA ILE A 42 -0.13 -5.40 -3.63
C ILE A 42 0.57 -4.73 -4.80
N GLU A 43 0.61 -3.40 -4.75
CA GLU A 43 1.41 -2.61 -5.69
C GLU A 43 2.91 -2.70 -5.39
N ASN A 44 3.71 -2.59 -6.45
CA ASN A 44 5.16 -2.44 -6.34
C ASN A 44 5.51 -0.96 -6.16
N LEU A 45 5.33 -0.44 -4.95
CA LEU A 45 5.64 0.96 -4.65
C LEU A 45 7.15 1.19 -4.53
N ASN A 46 7.64 2.17 -5.30
CA ASN A 46 9.00 2.67 -5.16
C ASN A 46 9.11 3.66 -3.99
N MET A 47 9.24 3.14 -2.78
CA MET A 47 9.32 3.93 -1.55
C MET A 47 10.47 4.94 -1.56
N ARG A 48 11.62 4.58 -2.14
CA ARG A 48 12.77 5.49 -2.24
C ARG A 48 12.51 6.64 -3.20
N GLY A 49 11.94 6.34 -4.37
CA GLY A 49 11.56 7.37 -5.36
C GLY A 49 10.48 8.30 -4.83
N MET A 50 9.49 7.79 -4.10
CA MET A 50 8.47 8.61 -3.44
C MET A 50 9.07 9.53 -2.37
N ALA A 51 9.99 9.02 -1.55
CA ALA A 51 10.66 9.80 -0.52
C ALA A 51 11.46 10.97 -1.12
N GLN A 52 12.17 10.74 -2.23
CA GLN A 52 12.99 11.74 -2.90
C GLN A 52 12.15 12.74 -3.69
N GLY A 53 11.19 12.25 -4.48
CA GLY A 53 10.40 13.09 -5.40
C GLY A 53 9.44 14.04 -4.69
N LEU A 54 8.85 13.62 -3.58
CA LEU A 54 7.85 14.41 -2.84
C LEU A 54 8.43 15.14 -1.63
N LYS A 55 9.74 15.06 -1.38
CA LYS A 55 10.39 15.57 -0.16
C LYS A 55 9.74 15.06 1.14
N LEU A 56 9.13 13.89 1.09
CA LEU A 56 8.37 13.25 2.17
C LEU A 56 9.14 12.07 2.80
N ALA A 57 10.47 12.09 2.76
CA ALA A 57 11.32 10.98 3.20
C ALA A 57 10.94 10.46 4.58
N LYS A 58 10.72 11.35 5.54
CA LYS A 58 10.32 10.98 6.90
C LYS A 58 8.93 10.33 6.92
N SER A 59 7.94 10.96 6.28
CA SER A 59 6.57 10.45 6.21
C SER A 59 6.49 9.11 5.47
N THR A 60 7.21 8.96 4.38
CA THR A 60 7.24 7.73 3.58
C THR A 60 7.91 6.58 4.34
N ASN A 61 9.00 6.84 5.04
CA ASN A 61 9.67 5.84 5.88
C ASN A 61 8.84 5.48 7.13
N ASP A 62 8.08 6.44 7.65
CA ASP A 62 7.26 6.27 8.84
C ASP A 62 5.90 5.60 8.57
N ASN A 63 5.47 5.43 7.32
CA ASN A 63 4.15 4.88 7.01
C ASN A 63 4.02 3.37 7.26
N GLY A 64 5.14 2.66 7.47
CA GLY A 64 5.15 1.24 7.80
C GLY A 64 4.82 0.30 6.64
N PHE A 65 4.65 0.80 5.40
CA PHE A 65 4.26 -0.02 4.25
C PHE A 65 5.26 -1.15 3.96
N GLY A 66 6.56 -0.85 3.98
CA GLY A 66 7.61 -1.85 3.80
C GLY A 66 7.57 -2.95 4.87
N MET A 67 7.31 -2.57 6.11
CA MET A 67 7.15 -3.51 7.24
C MET A 67 5.91 -4.38 7.06
N LEU A 68 4.77 -3.80 6.66
CA LEU A 68 3.54 -4.55 6.37
C LEU A 68 3.77 -5.57 5.25
N LYS A 69 4.42 -5.15 4.15
CA LYS A 69 4.78 -6.05 3.04
C LYS A 69 5.61 -7.24 3.52
N THR A 70 6.63 -6.98 4.33
CA THR A 70 7.48 -8.03 4.92
C THR A 70 6.66 -8.98 5.80
N PHE A 71 5.78 -8.45 6.64
CA PHE A 71 4.95 -9.27 7.52
C PHE A 71 3.94 -10.12 6.74
N LEU A 72 3.35 -9.58 5.70
CA LEU A 72 2.46 -10.34 4.82
C LEU A 72 3.22 -11.47 4.10
N ALA A 73 4.41 -11.16 3.58
CA ALA A 73 5.20 -12.12 2.81
C ALA A 73 5.52 -13.39 3.62
N TYR A 74 6.12 -13.25 4.80
CA TYR A 74 6.49 -14.44 5.57
C TYR A 74 5.28 -15.15 6.17
N LYS A 75 4.25 -14.42 6.64
CA LYS A 75 3.05 -15.04 7.24
C LYS A 75 2.19 -15.79 6.22
N LEU A 76 2.06 -15.27 5.00
CA LEU A 76 1.41 -15.99 3.91
C LEU A 76 2.24 -17.24 3.53
N GLY A 77 3.57 -17.09 3.44
CA GLY A 77 4.47 -18.20 3.17
C GLY A 77 4.36 -19.34 4.20
N GLU A 78 4.31 -19.02 5.50
CA GLU A 78 4.09 -19.99 6.59
C GLU A 78 2.77 -20.78 6.44
N GLN A 79 1.75 -20.17 5.83
CA GLN A 79 0.43 -20.77 5.61
C GLN A 79 0.28 -21.41 4.22
N GLY A 80 1.33 -21.45 3.41
CA GLY A 80 1.26 -21.93 2.02
C GLY A 80 0.44 -21.04 1.08
N LYS A 81 0.18 -19.81 1.49
CA LYS A 81 -0.59 -18.78 0.76
C LYS A 81 0.31 -17.89 -0.08
N LYS A 82 -0.27 -17.05 -0.93
CA LYS A 82 0.48 -16.26 -1.93
C LYS A 82 0.41 -14.75 -1.66
N LEU A 83 1.58 -14.09 -1.75
CA LEU A 83 1.68 -12.64 -1.91
C LEU A 83 2.07 -12.34 -3.36
N VAL A 84 1.24 -11.57 -4.06
CA VAL A 84 1.48 -11.15 -5.44
C VAL A 84 1.81 -9.66 -5.45
N THR A 85 2.91 -9.30 -6.08
CA THR A 85 3.24 -7.90 -6.34
C THR A 85 2.99 -7.62 -7.81
N ILE A 86 2.04 -6.72 -8.11
CA ILE A 86 1.73 -6.34 -9.49
C ILE A 86 2.80 -5.42 -10.05
N ASP A 87 2.86 -5.31 -11.39
CA ASP A 87 3.81 -4.45 -12.07
C ASP A 87 3.62 -2.98 -11.65
N LYS A 88 4.74 -2.27 -11.45
CA LYS A 88 4.75 -0.85 -11.04
C LYS A 88 4.12 0.09 -12.07
N TRP A 89 4.05 -0.33 -13.33
CA TRP A 89 3.47 0.45 -14.43
C TRP A 89 1.99 0.14 -14.68
N TYR A 90 1.44 -0.81 -13.96
CA TYR A 90 0.02 -1.14 -14.07
C TYR A 90 -0.83 0.07 -13.63
N PRO A 91 -1.70 0.62 -14.49
CA PRO A 91 -2.41 1.88 -14.21
C PRO A 91 -3.65 1.65 -13.32
N SER A 92 -3.46 1.05 -12.17
CA SER A 92 -4.53 0.59 -11.27
C SER A 92 -5.57 1.67 -10.96
N SER A 93 -5.14 2.90 -10.67
CA SER A 93 -6.01 4.02 -10.32
C SER A 93 -6.71 4.67 -11.53
N LYS A 94 -6.09 4.57 -12.72
CA LYS A 94 -6.58 5.20 -13.96
C LYS A 94 -7.45 4.27 -14.80
N LEU A 95 -7.41 2.99 -14.56
CA LEU A 95 -8.16 1.97 -15.29
C LEU A 95 -9.57 1.83 -14.72
N CYS A 96 -10.59 1.99 -15.52
CA CYS A 96 -11.97 1.74 -15.10
C CYS A 96 -12.17 0.25 -14.82
N ARG A 97 -12.60 -0.10 -13.59
CA ARG A 97 -12.81 -1.50 -13.19
C ARG A 97 -13.90 -2.22 -14.00
N PHE A 98 -14.84 -1.47 -14.60
CA PHE A 98 -15.94 -2.04 -15.36
C PHE A 98 -15.61 -2.27 -16.84
N CYS A 99 -15.19 -1.21 -17.56
CA CYS A 99 -14.97 -1.29 -18.99
C CYS A 99 -13.50 -1.37 -19.42
N LYS A 100 -12.57 -1.31 -18.47
CA LYS A 100 -11.11 -1.35 -18.71
C LYS A 100 -10.56 -0.17 -19.53
N HIS A 101 -11.33 0.89 -19.72
CA HIS A 101 -10.84 2.12 -20.32
C HIS A 101 -9.85 2.81 -19.39
N GLU A 102 -8.71 3.24 -19.91
CA GLU A 102 -7.71 4.00 -19.17
C GLU A 102 -7.94 5.50 -19.31
N ASN A 103 -8.26 6.17 -18.20
CA ASN A 103 -8.35 7.62 -18.12
C ASN A 103 -6.99 8.25 -17.85
N LYS A 104 -6.27 8.64 -18.90
CA LYS A 104 -4.91 9.21 -18.80
C LYS A 104 -4.89 10.59 -18.15
N GLU A 105 -5.99 11.33 -18.21
CA GLU A 105 -6.12 12.69 -17.70
C GLU A 105 -6.33 12.75 -16.19
N LEU A 106 -6.64 11.62 -15.55
CA LEU A 106 -6.87 11.54 -14.11
C LEU A 106 -5.62 11.97 -13.33
N THR A 107 -5.80 12.92 -12.41
CA THR A 107 -4.74 13.45 -11.56
C THR A 107 -4.79 12.86 -10.14
N LEU A 108 -3.75 13.11 -9.35
CA LEU A 108 -3.71 12.68 -7.94
C LEU A 108 -4.74 13.41 -7.05
N ALA A 109 -5.21 14.58 -7.49
CA ALA A 109 -6.23 15.36 -6.77
C ALA A 109 -7.64 14.77 -6.95
N ASP A 110 -7.86 14.02 -8.03
CA ASP A 110 -9.18 13.46 -8.38
C ASP A 110 -9.44 12.21 -7.53
N ARG A 111 -10.22 12.35 -6.48
CA ARG A 111 -10.62 11.21 -5.62
C ARG A 111 -11.80 10.45 -6.19
N ASN A 112 -12.79 11.18 -6.74
CA ASN A 112 -13.95 10.63 -7.41
C ASN A 112 -13.94 11.06 -8.87
N TRP A 113 -14.28 10.15 -9.78
CA TRP A 113 -14.29 10.44 -11.21
C TRP A 113 -15.34 9.61 -11.95
N ILE A 114 -15.75 10.10 -13.09
CA ILE A 114 -16.70 9.43 -13.97
C ILE A 114 -15.91 8.89 -15.15
N CYS A 115 -16.10 7.61 -15.47
CA CYS A 115 -15.44 7.00 -16.61
C CYS A 115 -15.94 7.64 -17.92
N PRO A 116 -15.07 8.24 -18.75
CA PRO A 116 -15.48 8.90 -19.98
C PRO A 116 -16.01 7.93 -21.04
N HIS A 117 -15.75 6.64 -20.90
CA HIS A 117 -16.19 5.62 -21.85
C HIS A 117 -17.54 4.98 -21.47
N CYS A 118 -17.73 4.58 -20.20
CA CYS A 118 -18.94 3.85 -19.80
C CYS A 118 -19.84 4.62 -18.82
N GLY A 119 -19.43 5.83 -18.37
CA GLY A 119 -20.22 6.67 -17.47
C GLY A 119 -20.25 6.20 -16.01
N ALA A 120 -19.52 5.15 -15.63
CA ALA A 120 -19.50 4.67 -14.26
C ALA A 120 -18.85 5.67 -13.32
N GLU A 121 -19.48 5.90 -12.16
CA GLU A 121 -18.91 6.67 -11.06
C GLU A 121 -17.95 5.80 -10.25
N LEU A 122 -16.76 6.31 -10.02
CA LEU A 122 -15.66 5.58 -9.42
C LEU A 122 -15.00 6.41 -8.32
N GLU A 123 -14.80 5.79 -7.16
CA GLU A 123 -13.86 6.28 -6.17
C GLU A 123 -12.48 5.70 -6.51
N ARG A 124 -11.48 6.56 -6.65
CA ARG A 124 -10.15 6.21 -7.20
C ARG A 124 -9.48 5.07 -6.44
N ASP A 125 -9.47 5.14 -5.11
CA ASP A 125 -8.70 4.19 -4.28
C ASP A 125 -9.38 2.81 -4.23
N ILE A 126 -10.72 2.78 -4.15
CA ILE A 126 -11.50 1.53 -4.23
C ILE A 126 -11.39 0.92 -5.64
N ASN A 127 -11.47 1.75 -6.68
CA ASN A 127 -11.29 1.31 -8.06
C ASN A 127 -9.90 0.69 -8.27
N ALA A 128 -8.85 1.33 -7.75
CA ALA A 128 -7.49 0.83 -7.80
C ALA A 128 -7.34 -0.50 -7.06
N ALA A 129 -7.88 -0.62 -5.85
CA ALA A 129 -7.81 -1.87 -5.07
C ALA A 129 -8.47 -3.05 -5.80
N ILE A 130 -9.61 -2.82 -6.45
CA ILE A 130 -10.29 -3.86 -7.24
C ILE A 130 -9.47 -4.23 -8.48
N ASN A 131 -8.88 -3.26 -9.19
CA ASN A 131 -8.02 -3.52 -10.32
C ASN A 131 -6.76 -4.30 -9.92
N ILE A 132 -6.12 -3.95 -8.81
CA ILE A 132 -4.96 -4.67 -8.25
C ILE A 132 -5.34 -6.12 -7.92
N LYS A 133 -6.49 -6.31 -7.26
CA LYS A 133 -7.02 -7.66 -6.99
C LYS A 133 -7.19 -8.46 -8.27
N ASN A 134 -7.86 -7.91 -9.28
CA ASN A 134 -8.13 -8.59 -10.54
C ASN A 134 -6.83 -8.94 -11.29
N GLU A 135 -5.86 -8.04 -11.30
CA GLU A 135 -4.54 -8.30 -11.88
C GLU A 135 -3.79 -9.38 -11.09
N GLY A 136 -3.86 -9.35 -9.77
CA GLY A 136 -3.32 -10.41 -8.92
C GLY A 136 -3.93 -11.78 -9.21
N CYS A 137 -5.26 -11.86 -9.38
CA CYS A 137 -5.95 -13.08 -9.77
C CYS A 137 -5.47 -13.57 -11.16
N ARG A 138 -5.31 -12.66 -12.12
CA ARG A 138 -4.78 -12.98 -13.45
C ARG A 138 -3.38 -13.58 -13.38
N ILE A 139 -2.49 -12.99 -12.59
CA ILE A 139 -1.11 -13.48 -12.41
C ILE A 139 -1.10 -14.87 -11.77
N LEU A 140 -1.99 -15.11 -10.81
CA LEU A 140 -2.10 -16.41 -10.13
C LEU A 140 -2.85 -17.48 -10.94
N GLY A 141 -3.49 -17.11 -12.07
CA GLY A 141 -4.30 -18.02 -12.85
C GLY A 141 -5.61 -18.44 -12.17
N ILE A 142 -6.12 -17.60 -11.25
CA ILE A 142 -7.42 -17.77 -10.57
C ILE A 142 -8.39 -16.71 -11.10
N ALA A 143 -9.53 -17.15 -11.57
CA ALA A 143 -10.59 -16.27 -12.08
C ALA A 143 -11.49 -15.82 -10.92
#